data_1506d433ffed66437220a8a02c9823f9
#
_entry.id   1506d433ffed66437220a8a02c9823f9
#
_cell.length_a   1.000
_cell.length_b   1.000
_cell.length_c   1.000
_cell.angle_alpha   90.00
_cell.angle_beta   90.00
_cell.angle_gamma   90.00
#
_symmetry.space_group_name_H-M   'P 1'
#
loop_
_entity.id
_entity.type
_entity.pdbx_description
1 polymer ?
#
loop_
_entity_poly.entity_id
_entity_poly.type
_entity_poly.pdbx_seq_one_letter_code
_entity_poly.pdbx_strand_id
1 'polypeptide(L)'
;MIMSVICFQKKRLILQGTMERQITVTSPLLPSLEELDIYLRDIWHRKSITNNGYYHQELEDALCEYLGVPYISLFTNGTLPLTAALQAMRITGEVITTPFSFVATTHSLWLSGIKPVFVDIDPVTCNLDPGKIEAAITPYTTAIMPVHVYGHPCDIKSIQEIADKYGLKVIYDAAHAFGVEINGRSVLNAGDMSALSFHATKVFNTIEGGALVVHDAHTKKRIDYLKNFGFASETEVVVPGTNAKMDEIRAAYGLLNLKSVDMAIEARRQATLKYREALRNVSGITLFDDMSGVKHNYSYFPIFVDEERYGMSRDELYFKLKEHQVLGRRYFYPLISTFSTYRELKSAQKENLPVATKIAEQVICLPMHHALSEEDMERVFRLIRK
;
A
#
# COMPACT_ATOMS: atom_id res chain seq x y z
N MET A 1 55.42 5.22 11.97
CA MET A 1 54.10 5.40 12.64
C MET A 1 53.08 4.74 11.75
N ILE A 2 52.82 3.48 12.04
CA ILE A 2 52.06 2.56 11.16
C ILE A 2 50.62 2.52 11.71
N MET A 3 49.65 3.03 10.95
CA MET A 3 48.24 2.84 11.25
C MET A 3 47.83 1.44 10.79
N SER A 4 47.51 0.57 11.71
CA SER A 4 46.99 -0.77 11.45
C SER A 4 45.51 -0.69 11.02
N VAL A 5 45.23 -1.17 9.83
CA VAL A 5 43.86 -1.42 9.32
C VAL A 5 43.33 -2.65 10.03
N ILE A 6 42.38 -2.48 10.93
CA ILE A 6 41.67 -3.59 11.58
C ILE A 6 40.62 -4.10 10.57
N CYS A 7 40.96 -5.20 9.93
CA CYS A 7 40.08 -5.96 9.07
C CYS A 7 39.09 -6.76 9.95
N PHE A 8 37.82 -6.36 10.03
CA PHE A 8 36.77 -7.14 10.66
C PHE A 8 36.38 -8.32 9.78
N GLN A 9 37.15 -9.40 9.86
CA GLN A 9 36.68 -10.71 9.37
C GLN A 9 35.69 -11.28 10.40
N LYS A 10 34.40 -11.14 10.16
CA LYS A 10 33.38 -11.95 10.80
C LYS A 10 33.64 -13.43 10.41
N LYS A 11 34.19 -14.21 11.30
CA LYS A 11 34.20 -15.68 11.20
C LYS A 11 32.75 -16.14 11.15
N ARG A 12 32.29 -16.56 9.96
CA ARG A 12 31.10 -17.40 9.83
C ARG A 12 31.42 -18.72 10.50
N LEU A 13 30.87 -18.96 11.68
CA LEU A 13 30.72 -20.33 12.19
C LEU A 13 29.73 -21.02 11.25
N ILE A 14 30.25 -21.87 10.38
CA ILE A 14 29.48 -22.86 9.63
C ILE A 14 29.14 -23.97 10.61
N LEU A 15 28.04 -23.79 11.35
CA LEU A 15 27.35 -24.94 11.95
C LEU A 15 26.67 -25.64 10.77
N GLN A 16 27.12 -26.83 10.45
CA GLN A 16 26.51 -27.77 9.50
C GLN A 16 25.19 -28.31 10.08
N GLY A 17 24.18 -27.48 10.08
CA GLY A 17 22.78 -27.81 10.01
C GLY A 17 22.26 -27.02 8.83
N THR A 18 21.55 -27.64 7.91
CA THR A 18 20.84 -26.98 6.81
C THR A 18 19.87 -25.99 7.42
N MET A 19 20.30 -24.72 7.59
CA MET A 19 19.37 -23.68 7.98
C MET A 19 18.33 -23.58 6.88
N GLU A 20 17.10 -23.94 7.19
CA GLU A 20 15.97 -23.79 6.27
C GLU A 20 15.93 -22.37 5.73
N ARG A 21 15.77 -22.23 4.42
CA ARG A 21 15.67 -20.92 3.77
C ARG A 21 14.49 -20.13 4.36
N GLN A 22 14.72 -18.86 4.70
CA GLN A 22 13.68 -18.00 5.20
C GLN A 22 12.66 -17.68 4.09
N ILE A 23 11.37 -17.88 4.40
CA ILE A 23 10.26 -17.47 3.53
C ILE A 23 9.80 -16.09 4.00
N THR A 24 9.94 -15.10 3.14
CA THR A 24 9.56 -13.71 3.42
C THR A 24 8.10 -13.43 3.08
N VAL A 25 7.48 -12.45 3.74
CA VAL A 25 6.09 -12.06 3.46
C VAL A 25 5.92 -11.53 2.04
N THR A 26 6.90 -10.78 1.57
CA THR A 26 6.93 -10.19 0.23
C THR A 26 8.31 -10.43 -0.38
N SER A 27 8.36 -10.49 -1.70
CA SER A 27 9.60 -10.48 -2.48
C SER A 27 9.44 -9.44 -3.60
N PRO A 28 10.38 -8.50 -3.76
CA PRO A 28 10.28 -7.49 -4.80
C PRO A 28 10.33 -8.12 -6.19
N LEU A 29 9.52 -7.63 -7.11
CA LEU A 29 9.69 -7.88 -8.53
C LEU A 29 10.92 -7.10 -8.98
N LEU A 30 11.89 -7.79 -9.58
CA LEU A 30 13.15 -7.19 -10.05
C LEU A 30 13.22 -7.33 -11.56
N PRO A 31 13.57 -6.27 -12.31
CA PRO A 31 13.89 -6.38 -13.73
C PRO A 31 15.22 -7.11 -13.94
N SER A 32 15.50 -7.56 -15.15
CA SER A 32 16.83 -8.08 -15.49
C SER A 32 17.88 -6.98 -15.40
N LEU A 33 19.07 -7.32 -14.91
CA LEU A 33 20.17 -6.35 -14.81
C LEU A 33 20.64 -5.91 -16.19
N GLU A 34 20.59 -6.80 -17.17
CA GLU A 34 20.98 -6.54 -18.56
C GLU A 34 20.06 -5.50 -19.21
N GLU A 35 18.73 -5.63 -19.01
CA GLU A 35 17.78 -4.64 -19.50
C GLU A 35 17.95 -3.30 -18.77
N LEU A 36 18.14 -3.32 -17.44
CA LEU A 36 18.33 -2.11 -16.65
C LEU A 36 19.62 -1.38 -17.05
N ASP A 37 20.71 -2.09 -17.36
CA ASP A 37 21.99 -1.49 -17.82
C ASP A 37 21.79 -0.67 -19.10
N ILE A 38 20.94 -1.12 -20.03
CA ILE A 38 20.62 -0.36 -21.25
C ILE A 38 20.03 1.01 -20.91
N TYR A 39 19.04 1.04 -20.01
CA TYR A 39 18.40 2.28 -19.56
C TYR A 39 19.37 3.19 -18.79
N LEU A 40 20.21 2.60 -17.94
CA LEU A 40 21.21 3.35 -17.19
C LEU A 40 22.23 4.01 -18.12
N ARG A 41 22.72 3.30 -19.16
CA ARG A 41 23.64 3.88 -20.15
C ARG A 41 23.02 5.04 -20.91
N ASP A 42 21.75 4.95 -21.27
CA ASP A 42 21.04 6.05 -21.94
C ASP A 42 20.89 7.26 -21.01
N ILE A 43 20.50 7.04 -19.73
CA ILE A 43 20.43 8.11 -18.72
C ILE A 43 21.79 8.81 -18.55
N TRP A 44 22.91 8.04 -18.50
CA TRP A 44 24.27 8.58 -18.40
C TRP A 44 24.66 9.37 -19.65
N HIS A 45 24.25 8.90 -20.82
CA HIS A 45 24.49 9.62 -22.08
C HIS A 45 23.73 10.94 -22.14
N ARG A 46 22.46 10.95 -21.75
CA ARG A 46 21.60 12.16 -21.71
C ARG A 46 22.02 13.15 -20.62
N LYS A 47 22.69 12.69 -19.57
CA LYS A 47 23.05 13.49 -18.37
C LYS A 47 21.86 14.18 -17.69
N SER A 48 20.65 13.64 -17.86
CA SER A 48 19.41 14.07 -17.23
C SER A 48 18.94 12.96 -16.29
N ILE A 49 19.06 13.18 -14.99
CA ILE A 49 18.83 12.13 -13.96
C ILE A 49 17.64 12.40 -13.07
N THR A 50 16.98 13.54 -13.22
CA THR A 50 15.83 13.97 -12.41
C THR A 50 15.06 15.11 -13.10
N ASN A 51 14.12 15.77 -12.39
CA ASN A 51 13.37 16.92 -12.86
C ASN A 51 12.49 16.65 -14.08
N ASN A 52 11.64 15.62 -13.99
CA ASN A 52 10.68 15.27 -15.02
C ASN A 52 11.35 14.97 -16.37
N GLY A 53 12.39 14.11 -16.33
CA GLY A 53 13.13 13.71 -17.51
C GLY A 53 12.34 12.72 -18.38
N TYR A 54 13.03 12.14 -19.35
CA TYR A 54 12.43 11.31 -20.40
C TYR A 54 11.72 10.06 -19.82
N TYR A 55 12.42 9.26 -19.00
CA TYR A 55 11.82 8.04 -18.43
C TYR A 55 10.74 8.32 -17.40
N HIS A 56 10.81 9.47 -16.71
CA HIS A 56 9.75 9.91 -15.82
C HIS A 56 8.44 10.11 -16.60
N GLN A 57 8.50 10.82 -17.75
CA GLN A 57 7.33 11.06 -18.61
C GLN A 57 6.82 9.76 -19.23
N GLU A 58 7.72 8.94 -19.79
CA GLU A 58 7.37 7.62 -20.34
C GLU A 58 6.67 6.73 -19.31
N LEU A 59 7.10 6.76 -18.05
CA LEU A 59 6.46 5.97 -17.00
C LEU A 59 5.08 6.55 -16.62
N GLU A 60 4.90 7.88 -16.58
CA GLU A 60 3.59 8.49 -16.38
C GLU A 60 2.61 8.05 -17.48
N ASP A 61 3.01 8.12 -18.74
CA ASP A 61 2.18 7.73 -19.89
C ASP A 61 1.87 6.23 -19.88
N ALA A 62 2.86 5.38 -19.68
CA ALA A 62 2.68 3.93 -19.61
C ALA A 62 1.77 3.49 -18.44
N LEU A 63 1.86 4.17 -17.30
CA LEU A 63 0.98 3.91 -16.16
C LEU A 63 -0.45 4.41 -16.40
N CYS A 64 -0.64 5.54 -17.07
CA CYS A 64 -1.97 6.01 -17.47
C CYS A 64 -2.66 4.98 -18.38
N GLU A 65 -1.95 4.46 -19.37
CA GLU A 65 -2.45 3.43 -20.28
C GLU A 65 -2.78 2.13 -19.53
N TYR A 66 -1.81 1.60 -18.78
CA TYR A 66 -1.97 0.33 -18.06
C TYR A 66 -3.10 0.36 -17.02
N LEU A 67 -3.20 1.45 -16.26
CA LEU A 67 -4.18 1.59 -15.18
C LEU A 67 -5.54 2.10 -15.65
N GLY A 68 -5.67 2.52 -16.91
CA GLY A 68 -6.91 3.09 -17.46
C GLY A 68 -7.33 4.38 -16.74
N VAL A 69 -6.37 5.27 -16.44
CA VAL A 69 -6.58 6.53 -15.73
C VAL A 69 -6.17 7.72 -16.58
N PRO A 70 -6.84 8.89 -16.45
CA PRO A 70 -6.59 10.01 -17.37
C PRO A 70 -5.27 10.73 -17.09
N TYR A 71 -4.87 10.87 -15.83
CA TYR A 71 -3.64 11.58 -15.43
C TYR A 71 -3.03 10.96 -14.19
N ILE A 72 -1.71 10.88 -14.18
CA ILE A 72 -0.91 10.42 -13.05
C ILE A 72 0.28 11.35 -12.80
N SER A 73 0.64 11.57 -11.56
CA SER A 73 1.87 12.28 -11.16
C SER A 73 2.73 11.36 -10.32
N LEU A 74 4.00 11.18 -10.68
CA LEU A 74 4.96 10.33 -9.98
C LEU A 74 5.65 11.05 -8.81
N PHE A 75 5.88 10.30 -7.74
CA PHE A 75 6.49 10.76 -6.49
C PHE A 75 7.59 9.81 -6.02
N THR A 76 8.46 10.30 -5.11
CA THR A 76 9.56 9.50 -4.52
C THR A 76 9.10 8.41 -3.57
N ASN A 77 7.87 8.46 -3.06
CA ASN A 77 7.27 7.46 -2.17
C ASN A 77 5.74 7.59 -2.13
N GLY A 78 5.05 6.65 -1.46
CA GLY A 78 3.59 6.63 -1.38
C GLY A 78 2.96 7.59 -0.35
N THR A 79 3.73 8.23 0.53
CA THR A 79 3.21 9.17 1.54
C THR A 79 3.01 10.57 0.97
N LEU A 80 3.96 11.03 0.18
CA LEU A 80 3.92 12.38 -0.41
C LEU A 80 2.75 12.61 -1.37
N PRO A 81 2.24 11.63 -2.15
CA PRO A 81 0.99 11.80 -2.91
C PRO A 81 -0.20 12.15 -2.02
N LEU A 82 -0.36 11.51 -0.85
CA LEU A 82 -1.44 11.83 0.09
C LEU A 82 -1.33 13.27 0.58
N THR A 83 -0.13 13.70 1.00
CA THR A 83 0.10 15.09 1.44
C THR A 83 -0.16 16.09 0.31
N ALA A 84 0.28 15.78 -0.92
CA ALA A 84 0.05 16.63 -2.08
C ALA A 84 -1.44 16.75 -2.44
N ALA A 85 -2.20 15.64 -2.33
CA ALA A 85 -3.65 15.64 -2.53
C ALA A 85 -4.36 16.55 -1.53
N LEU A 86 -4.05 16.40 -0.24
CA LEU A 86 -4.60 17.25 0.82
C LEU A 86 -4.34 18.74 0.56
N GLN A 87 -3.11 19.08 0.19
CA GLN A 87 -2.71 20.45 -0.11
C GLN A 87 -3.37 20.98 -1.40
N ALA A 88 -3.42 20.18 -2.48
CA ALA A 88 -4.02 20.58 -3.74
C ALA A 88 -5.51 20.88 -3.59
N MET A 89 -6.22 20.10 -2.78
CA MET A 89 -7.65 20.26 -2.51
C MET A 89 -7.93 21.24 -1.37
N ARG A 90 -6.91 21.81 -0.74
CA ARG A 90 -7.00 22.74 0.40
C ARG A 90 -7.80 22.14 1.56
N ILE A 91 -7.58 20.85 1.84
CA ILE A 91 -8.23 20.16 2.94
C ILE A 91 -7.75 20.73 4.26
N THR A 92 -8.70 20.97 5.18
CA THR A 92 -8.46 21.52 6.52
C THR A 92 -9.40 20.85 7.52
N GLY A 93 -9.32 21.21 8.79
CA GLY A 93 -10.26 20.75 9.82
C GLY A 93 -10.12 19.26 10.13
N GLU A 94 -11.14 18.47 9.80
CA GLU A 94 -11.21 17.05 10.11
C GLU A 94 -11.35 16.20 8.83
N VAL A 95 -10.68 15.04 8.83
CA VAL A 95 -10.80 14.04 7.75
C VAL A 95 -11.15 12.68 8.37
N ILE A 96 -12.24 12.09 7.88
CA ILE A 96 -12.66 10.74 8.28
C ILE A 96 -11.76 9.71 7.61
N THR A 97 -11.25 8.76 8.40
CA THR A 97 -10.40 7.67 7.91
C THR A 97 -10.55 6.42 8.78
N THR A 98 -9.83 5.34 8.45
CA THR A 98 -9.84 4.08 9.20
C THR A 98 -8.61 3.98 10.13
N PRO A 99 -8.75 3.34 11.30
CA PRO A 99 -7.59 2.99 12.13
C PRO A 99 -6.84 1.76 11.60
N PHE A 100 -7.45 0.99 10.69
CA PHE A 100 -6.94 -0.27 10.17
C PHE A 100 -6.24 -0.06 8.82
N SER A 101 -5.07 0.55 8.87
CA SER A 101 -4.22 0.87 7.72
C SER A 101 -2.76 0.94 8.13
N PHE A 102 -1.88 1.15 7.13
CA PHE A 102 -0.51 1.59 7.39
C PHE A 102 -0.50 3.04 7.86
N VAL A 103 0.41 3.34 8.76
CA VAL A 103 0.46 4.63 9.46
C VAL A 103 0.55 5.86 8.55
N ALA A 104 1.07 5.70 7.32
CA ALA A 104 1.21 6.79 6.35
C ALA A 104 -0.13 7.49 6.04
N THR A 105 -1.25 6.73 5.98
CA THR A 105 -2.60 7.29 5.80
C THR A 105 -2.89 8.39 6.82
N THR A 106 -2.74 8.09 8.10
CA THR A 106 -3.05 9.04 9.18
C THR A 106 -1.93 10.07 9.39
N HIS A 107 -0.66 9.68 9.20
CA HIS A 107 0.46 10.63 9.31
C HIS A 107 0.40 11.72 8.26
N SER A 108 -0.09 11.45 7.04
CA SER A 108 -0.27 12.49 6.02
C SER A 108 -1.26 13.58 6.46
N LEU A 109 -2.32 13.21 7.19
CA LEU A 109 -3.27 14.14 7.78
C LEU A 109 -2.61 14.96 8.89
N TRP A 110 -1.99 14.28 9.85
CA TRP A 110 -1.39 14.90 11.03
C TRP A 110 -0.28 15.89 10.67
N LEU A 111 0.60 15.50 9.76
CA LEU A 111 1.69 16.35 9.25
C LEU A 111 1.16 17.57 8.46
N SER A 112 -0.05 17.47 7.91
CA SER A 112 -0.73 18.57 7.22
C SER A 112 -1.57 19.46 8.16
N GLY A 113 -1.51 19.23 9.50
CA GLY A 113 -2.30 19.97 10.47
C GLY A 113 -3.79 19.63 10.47
N ILE A 114 -4.16 18.47 9.92
CA ILE A 114 -5.54 18.00 9.79
C ILE A 114 -5.80 16.95 10.87
N LYS A 115 -6.92 17.07 11.56
CA LYS A 115 -7.32 16.13 12.60
C LYS A 115 -7.95 14.87 11.98
N PRO A 116 -7.36 13.66 12.19
CA PRO A 116 -8.00 12.43 11.77
C PRO A 116 -9.20 12.10 12.66
N VAL A 117 -10.28 11.64 12.05
CA VAL A 117 -11.46 11.09 12.72
C VAL A 117 -11.56 9.62 12.33
N PHE A 118 -11.28 8.72 13.26
CA PHE A 118 -11.34 7.30 13.01
C PHE A 118 -12.78 6.80 13.01
N VAL A 119 -13.12 6.04 11.99
CA VAL A 119 -14.38 5.30 11.86
C VAL A 119 -14.06 3.82 11.71
N ASP A 120 -14.86 2.98 12.33
CA ASP A 120 -14.69 1.54 12.35
C ASP A 120 -14.81 0.92 10.96
N ILE A 121 -14.44 -0.33 10.83
CA ILE A 121 -14.38 -1.06 9.57
C ILE A 121 -15.56 -2.02 9.42
N ASP A 122 -15.83 -2.37 8.17
CA ASP A 122 -16.70 -3.49 7.83
C ASP A 122 -16.02 -4.83 8.15
N PRO A 123 -16.68 -5.76 8.84
CA PRO A 123 -16.05 -7.00 9.29
C PRO A 123 -15.73 -7.99 8.16
N VAL A 124 -16.33 -7.82 6.98
CA VAL A 124 -16.13 -8.72 5.84
C VAL A 124 -14.99 -8.25 4.95
N THR A 125 -14.91 -6.94 4.69
CA THR A 125 -13.95 -6.35 3.75
C THR A 125 -12.73 -5.75 4.44
N CYS A 126 -12.80 -5.47 5.75
CA CYS A 126 -11.84 -4.70 6.53
C CYS A 126 -11.63 -3.25 6.06
N ASN A 127 -12.44 -2.79 5.14
CA ASN A 127 -12.45 -1.40 4.67
C ASN A 127 -13.30 -0.52 5.59
N LEU A 128 -13.13 0.80 5.47
CA LEU A 128 -13.97 1.79 6.16
C LEU A 128 -15.46 1.46 5.97
N ASP A 129 -16.21 1.31 7.05
CA ASP A 129 -17.65 1.01 7.01
C ASP A 129 -18.46 2.27 6.65
N PRO A 130 -19.06 2.36 5.45
CA PRO A 130 -19.80 3.54 5.04
C PRO A 130 -21.02 3.79 5.93
N GLY A 131 -21.63 2.74 6.51
CA GLY A 131 -22.77 2.87 7.43
C GLY A 131 -22.45 3.63 8.73
N LYS A 132 -21.17 3.84 9.03
CA LYS A 132 -20.72 4.56 10.24
C LYS A 132 -20.18 5.95 9.94
N ILE A 133 -20.02 6.33 8.67
CA ILE A 133 -19.41 7.61 8.27
C ILE A 133 -20.26 8.79 8.69
N GLU A 134 -21.56 8.76 8.40
CA GLU A 134 -22.46 9.92 8.67
C GLU A 134 -22.48 10.32 10.14
N ALA A 135 -22.43 9.35 11.06
CA ALA A 135 -22.40 9.60 12.50
C ALA A 135 -21.11 10.29 12.99
N ALA A 136 -20.03 10.23 12.18
CA ALA A 136 -18.75 10.84 12.49
C ALA A 136 -18.56 12.23 11.85
N ILE A 137 -19.48 12.67 10.99
CA ILE A 137 -19.43 13.97 10.34
C ILE A 137 -19.70 15.08 11.35
N THR A 138 -18.86 16.09 11.36
CA THR A 138 -18.99 17.32 12.14
C THR A 138 -18.95 18.55 11.21
N PRO A 139 -19.27 19.76 11.70
CA PRO A 139 -19.11 20.98 10.90
C PRO A 139 -17.66 21.26 10.44
N TYR A 140 -16.68 20.53 10.98
CA TYR A 140 -15.26 20.65 10.61
C TYR A 140 -14.80 19.57 9.63
N THR A 141 -15.64 18.59 9.32
CA THR A 141 -15.31 17.51 8.38
C THR A 141 -15.27 18.06 6.95
N THR A 142 -14.17 17.87 6.25
CA THR A 142 -13.97 18.39 4.88
C THR A 142 -13.67 17.31 3.86
N ALA A 143 -13.24 16.11 4.31
CA ALA A 143 -12.95 15.00 3.41
C ALA A 143 -13.12 13.63 4.09
N ILE A 144 -13.19 12.60 3.25
CA ILE A 144 -13.08 11.20 3.64
C ILE A 144 -11.82 10.65 2.96
N MET A 145 -10.97 9.94 3.72
CA MET A 145 -9.78 9.26 3.22
C MET A 145 -9.90 7.76 3.50
N PRO A 146 -10.64 7.02 2.65
CA PRO A 146 -10.77 5.58 2.78
C PRO A 146 -9.52 4.88 2.24
N VAL A 147 -9.33 3.62 2.66
CA VAL A 147 -8.19 2.80 2.23
C VAL A 147 -8.71 1.54 1.54
N HIS A 148 -8.21 1.21 0.36
CA HIS A 148 -8.45 -0.09 -0.28
C HIS A 148 -7.56 -1.15 0.38
N VAL A 149 -7.99 -1.62 1.56
CA VAL A 149 -7.19 -2.53 2.40
C VAL A 149 -6.90 -3.83 1.65
N TYR A 150 -5.63 -4.24 1.60
CA TYR A 150 -5.12 -5.42 0.87
C TYR A 150 -5.41 -5.43 -0.64
N GLY A 151 -5.89 -4.32 -1.22
CA GLY A 151 -6.35 -4.23 -2.60
C GLY A 151 -7.84 -4.57 -2.77
N HIS A 152 -8.57 -4.86 -1.69
CA HIS A 152 -10.03 -4.98 -1.72
C HIS A 152 -10.66 -3.59 -1.90
N PRO A 153 -11.49 -3.37 -2.93
CA PRO A 153 -12.16 -2.10 -3.11
C PRO A 153 -13.07 -1.74 -1.92
N CYS A 154 -13.03 -0.49 -1.51
CA CYS A 154 -14.06 0.07 -0.63
C CYS A 154 -15.43 0.04 -1.32
N ASP A 155 -16.52 0.19 -0.57
CA ASP A 155 -17.82 0.51 -1.16
C ASP A 155 -17.81 1.95 -1.70
N ILE A 156 -17.27 2.07 -2.92
CA ILE A 156 -17.05 3.34 -3.60
C ILE A 156 -18.36 4.10 -3.76
N LYS A 157 -19.45 3.38 -4.06
CA LYS A 157 -20.75 3.98 -4.33
C LYS A 157 -21.31 4.64 -3.07
N SER A 158 -21.39 3.90 -1.98
CA SER A 158 -21.93 4.42 -0.72
C SER A 158 -21.10 5.57 -0.16
N ILE A 159 -19.76 5.48 -0.26
CA ILE A 159 -18.86 6.56 0.16
C ILE A 159 -19.09 7.82 -0.68
N GLN A 160 -19.24 7.69 -2.01
CA GLN A 160 -19.49 8.82 -2.89
C GLN A 160 -20.84 9.48 -2.61
N GLU A 161 -21.91 8.68 -2.40
CA GLU A 161 -23.24 9.19 -2.06
C GLU A 161 -23.21 10.02 -0.77
N ILE A 162 -22.46 9.58 0.24
CA ILE A 162 -22.25 10.34 1.48
C ILE A 162 -21.46 11.62 1.22
N ALA A 163 -20.37 11.51 0.47
CA ALA A 163 -19.54 12.67 0.14
C ALA A 163 -20.32 13.75 -0.61
N ASP A 164 -21.12 13.37 -1.60
CA ASP A 164 -21.98 14.27 -2.38
C ASP A 164 -23.05 14.95 -1.48
N LYS A 165 -23.67 14.17 -0.59
CA LYS A 165 -24.70 14.67 0.35
C LYS A 165 -24.15 15.75 1.28
N TYR A 166 -22.91 15.60 1.75
CA TYR A 166 -22.29 16.51 2.72
C TYR A 166 -21.26 17.47 2.11
N GLY A 167 -21.05 17.44 0.80
CA GLY A 167 -20.08 18.29 0.10
C GLY A 167 -18.62 17.99 0.48
N LEU A 168 -18.32 16.73 0.81
CA LEU A 168 -17.00 16.27 1.23
C LEU A 168 -16.16 15.85 0.02
N LYS A 169 -14.83 15.98 0.16
CA LYS A 169 -13.87 15.41 -0.80
C LYS A 169 -13.55 13.96 -0.46
N VAL A 170 -13.23 13.16 -1.49
CA VAL A 170 -12.82 11.76 -1.32
C VAL A 170 -11.43 11.55 -1.89
N ILE A 171 -10.47 11.17 -1.03
CA ILE A 171 -9.09 10.86 -1.41
C ILE A 171 -8.82 9.41 -1.02
N TYR A 172 -8.68 8.52 -1.99
CA TYR A 172 -8.39 7.11 -1.69
C TYR A 172 -6.90 6.89 -1.42
N ASP A 173 -6.58 6.27 -0.28
CA ASP A 173 -5.32 5.58 -0.12
C ASP A 173 -5.42 4.23 -0.84
N ALA A 174 -4.90 4.20 -2.07
CA ALA A 174 -4.91 3.06 -2.96
C ALA A 174 -3.55 2.34 -3.00
N ALA A 175 -2.73 2.49 -1.94
CA ALA A 175 -1.38 1.92 -1.87
C ALA A 175 -1.32 0.40 -2.11
N HIS A 176 -2.43 -0.32 -2.00
CA HIS A 176 -2.55 -1.75 -2.24
C HIS A 176 -3.36 -2.10 -3.51
N ALA A 177 -3.88 -1.10 -4.24
CA ALA A 177 -4.88 -1.30 -5.28
C ALA A 177 -4.35 -1.10 -6.72
N PHE A 178 -3.04 -1.25 -6.95
CA PHE A 178 -2.45 -1.19 -8.28
C PHE A 178 -3.09 -2.25 -9.21
N GLY A 179 -3.66 -1.82 -10.34
CA GLY A 179 -4.29 -2.70 -11.33
C GLY A 179 -5.59 -3.37 -10.87
N VAL A 180 -6.20 -2.92 -9.76
CA VAL A 180 -7.49 -3.42 -9.29
C VAL A 180 -8.64 -2.74 -10.06
N GLU A 181 -9.60 -3.55 -10.52
CA GLU A 181 -10.76 -3.08 -11.27
C GLU A 181 -12.07 -3.59 -10.66
N ILE A 182 -13.15 -2.82 -10.82
CA ILE A 182 -14.53 -3.23 -10.55
C ILE A 182 -15.30 -3.15 -11.87
N ASN A 183 -15.86 -4.27 -12.32
CA ASN A 183 -16.62 -4.37 -13.59
C ASN A 183 -15.86 -3.77 -14.79
N GLY A 184 -14.55 -4.04 -14.88
CA GLY A 184 -13.67 -3.58 -15.96
C GLY A 184 -13.26 -2.10 -15.88
N ARG A 185 -13.50 -1.44 -14.77
CA ARG A 185 -13.06 -0.06 -14.52
C ARG A 185 -12.08 0.00 -13.36
N SER A 186 -10.98 0.72 -13.54
CA SER A 186 -10.00 0.93 -12.48
C SER A 186 -10.63 1.60 -11.26
N VAL A 187 -10.37 1.05 -10.06
CA VAL A 187 -10.81 1.66 -8.80
C VAL A 187 -10.16 3.02 -8.56
N LEU A 188 -9.06 3.31 -9.24
CA LEU A 188 -8.33 4.57 -9.14
C LEU A 188 -9.07 5.75 -9.79
N ASN A 189 -10.12 5.49 -10.56
CA ASN A 189 -11.00 6.51 -11.13
C ASN A 189 -12.12 6.95 -10.16
N ALA A 190 -12.14 6.41 -8.94
CA ALA A 190 -13.12 6.77 -7.93
C ALA A 190 -12.65 7.95 -7.07
N GLY A 191 -13.62 8.69 -6.54
CA GLY A 191 -13.37 9.87 -5.70
C GLY A 191 -12.74 11.03 -6.46
N ASP A 192 -12.12 11.95 -5.72
CA ASP A 192 -11.44 13.11 -6.31
C ASP A 192 -9.98 12.79 -6.70
N MET A 193 -9.30 11.92 -5.92
CA MET A 193 -7.91 11.51 -6.15
C MET A 193 -7.64 10.12 -5.54
N SER A 194 -6.67 9.39 -6.12
CA SER A 194 -6.21 8.11 -5.59
C SER A 194 -4.68 8.07 -5.50
N ALA A 195 -4.15 7.78 -4.30
CA ALA A 195 -2.71 7.70 -4.04
C ALA A 195 -2.20 6.26 -4.10
N LEU A 196 -1.15 6.02 -4.86
CA LEU A 196 -0.47 4.73 -5.01
C LEU A 196 0.89 4.72 -4.32
N SER A 197 1.30 3.55 -3.89
CA SER A 197 2.64 3.27 -3.38
C SER A 197 3.36 2.28 -4.29
N PHE A 198 4.59 2.61 -4.68
CA PHE A 198 5.49 1.77 -5.47
C PHE A 198 6.71 1.32 -4.65
N HIS A 199 6.53 1.23 -3.33
CA HIS A 199 7.54 0.65 -2.44
C HIS A 199 7.84 -0.81 -2.84
N ALA A 200 9.07 -1.28 -2.62
CA ALA A 200 9.55 -2.61 -3.00
C ALA A 200 8.67 -3.80 -2.57
N THR A 201 7.85 -3.65 -1.54
CA THR A 201 6.91 -4.68 -1.07
C THR A 201 5.61 -4.76 -1.85
N LYS A 202 5.31 -3.80 -2.72
CA LYS A 202 4.06 -3.73 -3.48
C LYS A 202 4.09 -4.64 -4.71
N VAL A 203 2.93 -4.87 -5.30
CA VAL A 203 2.77 -5.70 -6.52
C VAL A 203 3.56 -5.13 -7.68
N PHE A 204 3.43 -3.83 -7.91
CA PHE A 204 4.28 -3.02 -8.78
C PHE A 204 5.18 -2.14 -7.92
N ASN A 205 6.46 -2.05 -8.26
CA ASN A 205 7.39 -1.25 -7.49
C ASN A 205 8.44 -0.54 -8.36
N THR A 206 8.95 0.57 -7.81
CA THR A 206 10.07 1.34 -8.35
C THR A 206 11.20 1.45 -7.31
N ILE A 207 11.43 0.37 -6.52
CA ILE A 207 12.28 0.35 -5.33
C ILE A 207 11.60 1.16 -4.21
N GLU A 208 11.64 2.45 -4.31
CA GLU A 208 10.83 3.45 -3.62
C GLU A 208 10.11 4.30 -4.67
N GLY A 209 8.84 4.62 -4.44
CA GLY A 209 8.05 5.43 -5.32
C GLY A 209 6.60 5.50 -4.90
N GLY A 210 5.86 6.31 -5.61
CA GLY A 210 4.42 6.45 -5.48
C GLY A 210 3.86 7.29 -6.61
N ALA A 211 2.54 7.40 -6.64
CA ALA A 211 1.85 8.22 -7.62
C ALA A 211 0.55 8.77 -7.08
N LEU A 212 0.08 9.84 -7.70
CA LEU A 212 -1.26 10.39 -7.48
C LEU A 212 -2.02 10.40 -8.80
N VAL A 213 -3.14 9.71 -8.83
CA VAL A 213 -4.11 9.75 -9.93
C VAL A 213 -5.05 10.92 -9.72
N VAL A 214 -5.29 11.68 -10.79
CA VAL A 214 -6.19 12.84 -10.83
C VAL A 214 -6.99 12.82 -12.13
N HIS A 215 -8.11 13.57 -12.19
CA HIS A 215 -9.09 13.41 -13.26
C HIS A 215 -9.10 14.52 -14.30
N ASP A 216 -8.32 15.59 -14.11
CA ASP A 216 -8.22 16.69 -15.05
C ASP A 216 -6.79 17.27 -15.14
N ALA A 217 -6.49 17.88 -16.29
CA ALA A 217 -5.18 18.44 -16.60
C ALA A 217 -4.78 19.63 -15.70
N HIS A 218 -5.74 20.40 -15.22
CA HIS A 218 -5.47 21.55 -14.35
C HIS A 218 -4.99 21.07 -12.97
N THR A 219 -5.66 20.06 -12.42
CA THR A 219 -5.27 19.42 -11.16
C THR A 219 -3.91 18.73 -11.31
N LYS A 220 -3.68 18.00 -12.42
CA LYS A 220 -2.36 17.41 -12.72
C LYS A 220 -1.25 18.44 -12.67
N LYS A 221 -1.43 19.57 -13.37
CA LYS A 221 -0.46 20.67 -13.39
C LYS A 221 -0.20 21.24 -12.00
N ARG A 222 -1.25 21.41 -11.19
CA ARG A 222 -1.12 21.87 -9.80
C ARG A 222 -0.32 20.90 -8.94
N ILE A 223 -0.56 19.58 -9.08
CA ILE A 223 0.19 18.55 -8.37
C ILE A 223 1.66 18.56 -8.80
N ASP A 224 1.95 18.73 -10.09
CA ASP A 224 3.33 18.80 -10.59
C ASP A 224 4.09 20.02 -10.05
N TYR A 225 3.42 21.13 -9.83
CA TYR A 225 4.02 22.26 -9.11
C TYR A 225 4.31 21.91 -7.65
N LEU A 226 3.34 21.33 -6.94
CA LEU A 226 3.47 20.94 -5.54
C LEU A 226 4.63 19.96 -5.30
N LYS A 227 4.82 18.97 -6.19
CA LYS A 227 5.93 18.01 -6.08
C LYS A 227 7.29 18.57 -6.45
N ASN A 228 7.34 19.82 -7.00
CA ASN A 228 8.56 20.50 -7.41
C ASN A 228 8.64 21.91 -6.79
N PHE A 229 8.63 22.01 -5.47
CA PHE A 229 8.77 23.27 -4.71
C PHE A 229 7.76 24.36 -5.06
N GLY A 230 6.75 24.09 -5.90
CA GLY A 230 5.77 25.07 -6.36
C GLY A 230 6.21 25.88 -7.58
N PHE A 231 7.29 25.48 -8.26
CA PHE A 231 7.78 26.16 -9.45
C PHE A 231 6.85 25.98 -10.64
N ALA A 232 6.33 27.08 -11.18
CA ALA A 232 5.63 27.14 -12.46
C ALA A 232 6.58 27.45 -13.62
N SER A 233 7.69 28.14 -13.34
CA SER A 233 8.78 28.43 -14.25
C SER A 233 10.10 28.58 -13.47
N GLU A 234 11.19 28.90 -14.15
CA GLU A 234 12.50 29.12 -13.53
C GLU A 234 12.47 30.21 -12.43
N THR A 235 11.63 31.20 -12.59
CA THR A 235 11.57 32.39 -11.73
C THR A 235 10.24 32.59 -10.99
N GLU A 236 9.26 31.70 -11.23
CA GLU A 236 7.92 31.87 -10.67
C GLU A 236 7.56 30.69 -9.76
N VAL A 237 7.27 31.00 -8.48
CA VAL A 237 6.73 30.05 -7.49
C VAL A 237 5.27 30.42 -7.21
N VAL A 238 4.34 29.53 -7.55
CA VAL A 238 2.89 29.77 -7.47
C VAL A 238 2.20 29.17 -6.25
N VAL A 239 2.88 28.25 -5.56
CA VAL A 239 2.35 27.57 -4.37
C VAL A 239 3.51 27.04 -3.51
N PRO A 240 3.38 26.99 -2.18
CA PRO A 240 4.35 26.29 -1.35
C PRO A 240 4.34 24.79 -1.71
N GLY A 241 5.46 24.26 -2.18
CA GLY A 241 5.62 22.87 -2.55
C GLY A 241 6.83 22.22 -1.86
N THR A 242 7.07 20.96 -2.18
CA THR A 242 8.19 20.18 -1.64
C THR A 242 8.97 19.47 -2.75
N ASN A 243 10.15 18.92 -2.42
CA ASN A 243 10.88 18.06 -3.35
C ASN A 243 10.37 16.63 -3.23
N ALA A 244 9.46 16.26 -4.12
CA ALA A 244 8.83 14.95 -4.12
C ALA A 244 8.95 14.20 -5.45
N LYS A 245 9.74 14.72 -6.38
CA LYS A 245 9.89 14.20 -7.74
C LYS A 245 10.60 12.84 -7.75
N MET A 246 10.07 11.87 -8.49
CA MET A 246 10.77 10.64 -8.81
C MET A 246 11.92 10.95 -9.78
N ASP A 247 13.05 10.27 -9.59
CA ASP A 247 14.22 10.34 -10.47
C ASP A 247 14.10 9.40 -11.69
N GLU A 248 14.98 9.59 -12.67
CA GLU A 248 15.00 8.82 -13.92
C GLU A 248 15.36 7.33 -13.72
N ILE A 249 16.19 7.02 -12.73
CA ILE A 249 16.63 5.63 -12.49
C ILE A 249 15.45 4.79 -11.99
N ARG A 250 14.67 5.33 -11.04
CA ARG A 250 13.47 4.67 -10.53
C ARG A 250 12.36 4.60 -11.58
N ALA A 251 12.25 5.62 -12.42
CA ALA A 251 11.30 5.62 -13.53
C ALA A 251 11.65 4.54 -14.58
N ALA A 252 12.89 4.42 -14.99
CA ALA A 252 13.38 3.38 -15.89
C ALA A 252 13.17 1.97 -15.30
N TYR A 253 13.48 1.80 -14.02
CA TYR A 253 13.20 0.56 -13.29
C TYR A 253 11.70 0.22 -13.30
N GLY A 254 10.85 1.22 -13.09
CA GLY A 254 9.39 1.07 -13.14
C GLY A 254 8.89 0.63 -14.51
N LEU A 255 9.38 1.22 -15.59
CA LEU A 255 9.04 0.82 -16.97
C LEU A 255 9.34 -0.66 -17.24
N LEU A 256 10.48 -1.15 -16.75
CA LEU A 256 10.84 -2.56 -16.89
C LEU A 256 9.94 -3.47 -16.06
N ASN A 257 9.65 -3.10 -14.80
CA ASN A 257 8.74 -3.86 -13.94
C ASN A 257 7.32 -3.90 -14.47
N LEU A 258 6.87 -2.83 -15.13
CA LEU A 258 5.52 -2.78 -15.70
C LEU A 258 5.30 -3.88 -16.77
N LYS A 259 6.35 -4.23 -17.52
CA LYS A 259 6.31 -5.33 -18.51
C LYS A 259 6.02 -6.70 -17.89
N SER A 260 6.33 -6.88 -16.61
CA SER A 260 6.24 -8.17 -15.90
C SER A 260 5.17 -8.21 -14.81
N VAL A 261 4.44 -7.12 -14.59
CA VAL A 261 3.51 -7.01 -13.45
C VAL A 261 2.35 -7.99 -13.57
N ASP A 262 1.81 -8.21 -14.77
CA ASP A 262 0.69 -9.15 -14.99
C ASP A 262 1.10 -10.60 -14.67
N MET A 263 2.31 -10.99 -15.06
CA MET A 263 2.87 -12.30 -14.67
C MET A 263 2.99 -12.43 -13.15
N ALA A 264 3.42 -11.37 -12.48
CA ALA A 264 3.53 -11.36 -11.03
C ALA A 264 2.15 -11.41 -10.33
N ILE A 265 1.14 -10.74 -10.87
CA ILE A 265 -0.24 -10.80 -10.37
C ILE A 265 -0.82 -12.21 -10.57
N GLU A 266 -0.62 -12.81 -11.75
CA GLU A 266 -1.10 -14.16 -12.00
C GLU A 266 -0.44 -15.20 -11.08
N ALA A 267 0.87 -15.11 -10.84
CA ALA A 267 1.55 -15.99 -9.89
C ALA A 267 0.97 -15.84 -8.46
N ARG A 268 0.63 -14.61 -8.03
CA ARG A 268 -0.05 -14.35 -6.74
C ARG A 268 -1.47 -14.93 -6.72
N ARG A 269 -2.19 -14.86 -7.84
CA ARG A 269 -3.52 -15.48 -7.98
C ARG A 269 -3.44 -16.99 -7.79
N GLN A 270 -2.49 -17.65 -8.43
CA GLN A 270 -2.27 -19.09 -8.28
C GLN A 270 -1.92 -19.46 -6.84
N ALA A 271 -1.03 -18.70 -6.19
CA ALA A 271 -0.72 -18.89 -4.77
C ALA A 271 -1.96 -18.72 -3.90
N THR A 272 -2.83 -17.73 -4.17
CA THR A 272 -4.09 -17.52 -3.44
C THR A 272 -5.01 -18.73 -3.55
N LEU A 273 -5.17 -19.31 -4.74
CA LEU A 273 -6.00 -20.50 -4.93
C LEU A 273 -5.49 -21.69 -4.12
N LYS A 274 -4.18 -21.93 -4.13
CA LYS A 274 -3.53 -23.00 -3.33
C LYS A 274 -3.72 -22.75 -1.82
N TYR A 275 -3.55 -21.52 -1.33
CA TYR A 275 -3.82 -21.17 0.07
C TYR A 275 -5.28 -21.46 0.46
N ARG A 276 -6.24 -21.05 -0.37
CA ARG A 276 -7.66 -21.29 -0.11
C ARG A 276 -7.98 -22.79 -0.08
N GLU A 277 -7.50 -23.57 -1.03
CA GLU A 277 -7.64 -25.01 -1.03
C GLU A 277 -7.09 -25.64 0.24
N ALA A 278 -5.89 -25.23 0.64
CA ALA A 278 -5.18 -25.77 1.78
C ALA A 278 -5.81 -25.40 3.13
N LEU A 279 -6.35 -24.20 3.28
CA LEU A 279 -6.70 -23.63 4.59
C LEU A 279 -8.22 -23.47 4.82
N ARG A 280 -9.07 -23.58 3.79
CA ARG A 280 -10.52 -23.36 3.89
C ARG A 280 -11.19 -24.21 4.97
N ASN A 281 -10.73 -25.42 5.18
CA ASN A 281 -11.30 -26.38 6.14
C ASN A 281 -10.55 -26.44 7.48
N VAL A 282 -9.60 -25.54 7.72
CA VAL A 282 -8.90 -25.46 9.00
C VAL A 282 -9.79 -24.76 10.02
N SER A 283 -10.19 -25.48 11.06
CA SER A 283 -11.07 -24.91 12.10
C SER A 283 -10.44 -23.68 12.73
N GLY A 284 -11.22 -22.60 12.86
CA GLY A 284 -10.77 -21.33 13.45
C GLY A 284 -9.91 -20.46 12.53
N ILE A 285 -9.72 -20.82 11.26
CA ILE A 285 -9.10 -19.97 10.24
C ILE A 285 -10.18 -19.46 9.28
N THR A 286 -10.27 -18.14 9.13
CA THR A 286 -11.15 -17.50 8.17
C THR A 286 -10.31 -16.82 7.07
N LEU A 287 -10.79 -16.89 5.83
CA LEU A 287 -10.13 -16.39 4.63
C LEU A 287 -11.07 -15.42 3.89
N PHE A 288 -10.51 -14.50 3.12
CA PHE A 288 -11.30 -13.76 2.15
C PHE A 288 -11.66 -14.63 0.93
N ASP A 289 -12.90 -14.48 0.46
CA ASP A 289 -13.31 -14.93 -0.87
C ASP A 289 -13.10 -13.82 -1.90
N ASP A 290 -13.17 -14.18 -3.20
CA ASP A 290 -13.14 -13.19 -4.27
C ASP A 290 -14.45 -12.38 -4.27
N MET A 291 -14.33 -11.08 -4.48
CA MET A 291 -15.46 -10.19 -4.63
C MET A 291 -16.01 -10.28 -6.08
N SER A 292 -17.31 -10.42 -6.22
CA SER A 292 -17.94 -10.48 -7.57
C SER A 292 -17.64 -9.21 -8.37
N GLY A 293 -17.27 -9.39 -9.64
CA GLY A 293 -16.95 -8.30 -10.56
C GLY A 293 -15.61 -7.58 -10.28
N VAL A 294 -14.80 -8.05 -9.32
CA VAL A 294 -13.50 -7.47 -9.00
C VAL A 294 -12.37 -8.27 -9.67
N LYS A 295 -11.55 -7.59 -10.46
CA LYS A 295 -10.21 -8.05 -10.86
C LYS A 295 -9.22 -7.64 -9.79
N HIS A 296 -8.79 -8.60 -8.97
CA HIS A 296 -7.92 -8.37 -7.82
C HIS A 296 -6.44 -8.51 -8.20
N ASN A 297 -5.54 -7.84 -7.47
CA ASN A 297 -4.09 -7.93 -7.66
C ASN A 297 -3.38 -8.86 -6.67
N TYR A 298 -4.10 -9.42 -5.71
CA TYR A 298 -3.60 -10.34 -4.69
C TYR A 298 -2.36 -9.80 -3.96
N SER A 299 -2.43 -8.54 -3.53
CA SER A 299 -1.33 -7.84 -2.86
C SER A 299 -0.87 -8.53 -1.58
N TYR A 300 -1.82 -9.07 -0.81
CA TYR A 300 -1.62 -9.76 0.46
C TYR A 300 -2.54 -10.97 0.56
N PHE A 301 -2.17 -11.90 1.45
CA PHE A 301 -3.03 -13.02 1.84
C PHE A 301 -3.25 -13.00 3.35
N PRO A 302 -4.21 -12.22 3.85
CA PRO A 302 -4.58 -12.23 5.26
C PRO A 302 -5.38 -13.50 5.60
N ILE A 303 -5.12 -14.03 6.78
CA ILE A 303 -5.97 -15.02 7.47
C ILE A 303 -6.37 -14.45 8.83
N PHE A 304 -7.52 -14.84 9.32
CA PHE A 304 -8.03 -14.42 10.63
C PHE A 304 -8.12 -15.63 11.54
N VAL A 305 -7.47 -15.55 12.70
CA VAL A 305 -7.35 -16.65 13.67
C VAL A 305 -8.35 -16.44 14.77
N ASP A 306 -9.31 -17.36 14.88
CA ASP A 306 -10.20 -17.50 16.02
C ASP A 306 -9.53 -18.44 17.03
N GLU A 307 -9.00 -17.90 18.11
CA GLU A 307 -8.21 -18.61 19.11
C GLU A 307 -8.95 -19.79 19.73
N GLU A 308 -10.23 -19.61 20.08
CA GLU A 308 -11.03 -20.66 20.73
C GLU A 308 -11.22 -21.88 19.81
N ARG A 309 -11.49 -21.63 18.53
CA ARG A 309 -11.74 -22.68 17.53
C ARG A 309 -10.45 -23.26 16.95
N TYR A 310 -9.43 -22.43 16.76
CA TYR A 310 -8.13 -22.85 16.25
C TYR A 310 -7.26 -23.45 17.36
N GLY A 311 -7.48 -23.10 18.64
CA GLY A 311 -6.73 -23.57 19.82
C GLY A 311 -5.32 -22.99 19.91
N MET A 312 -5.10 -21.84 19.31
CA MET A 312 -3.86 -21.04 19.35
C MET A 312 -4.19 -19.62 18.94
N SER A 313 -3.67 -18.62 19.65
CA SER A 313 -3.83 -17.22 19.30
C SER A 313 -3.07 -16.87 18.01
N ARG A 314 -3.46 -15.73 17.38
CA ARG A 314 -2.74 -15.17 16.24
C ARG A 314 -1.26 -14.94 16.54
N ASP A 315 -0.93 -14.47 17.75
CA ASP A 315 0.44 -14.19 18.13
C ASP A 315 1.27 -15.46 18.36
N GLU A 316 0.70 -16.49 18.96
CA GLU A 316 1.34 -17.81 19.05
C GLU A 316 1.62 -18.40 17.66
N LEU A 317 0.64 -18.31 16.74
CA LEU A 317 0.85 -18.73 15.34
C LEU A 317 1.95 -17.90 14.67
N TYR A 318 1.98 -16.57 14.89
CA TYR A 318 3.02 -15.70 14.37
C TYR A 318 4.42 -16.12 14.84
N PHE A 319 4.59 -16.44 16.12
CA PHE A 319 5.87 -16.87 16.67
C PHE A 319 6.24 -18.28 16.18
N LYS A 320 5.28 -19.20 16.13
CA LYS A 320 5.49 -20.54 15.57
C LYS A 320 6.00 -20.48 14.11
N LEU A 321 5.36 -19.68 13.26
CA LEU A 321 5.81 -19.48 11.89
C LEU A 321 7.24 -18.92 11.86
N LYS A 322 7.53 -17.91 12.67
CA LYS A 322 8.83 -17.24 12.72
C LYS A 322 9.96 -18.18 13.19
N GLU A 323 9.71 -19.03 14.17
CA GLU A 323 10.65 -20.07 14.64
C GLU A 323 11.04 -21.03 13.51
N HIS A 324 10.11 -21.32 12.60
CA HIS A 324 10.33 -22.15 11.43
C HIS A 324 10.73 -21.35 10.18
N GLN A 325 11.31 -20.16 10.35
CA GLN A 325 11.79 -19.31 9.27
C GLN A 325 10.71 -18.91 8.24
N VAL A 326 9.43 -18.90 8.62
CA VAL A 326 8.31 -18.37 7.84
C VAL A 326 7.89 -17.03 8.43
N LEU A 327 8.06 -15.95 7.69
CA LEU A 327 7.69 -14.63 8.17
C LEU A 327 6.22 -14.33 7.83
N GLY A 328 5.44 -13.99 8.85
CA GLY A 328 4.12 -13.38 8.71
C GLY A 328 4.19 -11.88 9.01
N ARG A 329 3.14 -11.15 8.63
CA ARG A 329 2.96 -9.75 9.02
C ARG A 329 1.58 -9.55 9.64
N ARG A 330 1.54 -8.89 10.79
CA ARG A 330 0.29 -8.55 11.48
C ARG A 330 -0.24 -7.22 10.93
N TYR A 331 -0.69 -7.21 9.69
CA TYR A 331 -1.25 -6.05 9.03
C TYR A 331 -2.78 -6.02 9.17
N PHE A 332 -3.38 -5.11 10.00
CA PHE A 332 -2.65 -4.00 10.64
C PHE A 332 -2.79 -4.10 12.15
N TYR A 333 -1.69 -4.36 12.81
CA TYR A 333 -1.57 -4.42 14.26
C TYR A 333 -0.23 -3.82 14.70
N PRO A 334 -0.20 -2.98 15.77
CA PRO A 334 -1.37 -2.44 16.46
C PRO A 334 -2.15 -1.44 15.59
N LEU A 335 -3.41 -1.15 15.95
CA LEU A 335 -4.20 -0.12 15.26
C LEU A 335 -3.55 1.25 15.40
N ILE A 336 -3.65 2.09 14.38
CA ILE A 336 -3.13 3.47 14.38
C ILE A 336 -3.75 4.27 15.55
N SER A 337 -5.03 4.05 15.85
CA SER A 337 -5.75 4.69 16.96
C SER A 337 -5.10 4.47 18.32
N THR A 338 -4.28 3.42 18.50
CA THR A 338 -3.60 3.11 19.77
C THR A 338 -2.24 3.80 19.94
N PHE A 339 -1.72 4.45 18.90
CA PHE A 339 -0.44 5.13 18.98
C PHE A 339 -0.51 6.36 19.86
N SER A 340 0.58 6.65 20.56
CA SER A 340 0.65 7.78 21.51
C SER A 340 0.20 9.12 20.93
N THR A 341 0.40 9.32 19.63
CA THR A 341 -0.03 10.52 18.90
C THR A 341 -1.55 10.64 18.78
N TYR A 342 -2.28 9.52 18.70
CA TYR A 342 -3.70 9.51 18.32
C TYR A 342 -4.64 8.99 19.39
N ARG A 343 -4.16 8.20 20.36
CA ARG A 343 -4.99 7.49 21.35
C ARG A 343 -5.87 8.40 22.22
N GLU A 344 -5.52 9.69 22.33
CA GLU A 344 -6.29 10.67 23.10
C GLU A 344 -7.43 11.30 22.28
N LEU A 345 -7.51 11.01 20.98
CA LEU A 345 -8.64 11.45 20.16
C LEU A 345 -9.91 10.73 20.58
N LYS A 346 -11.03 11.45 20.63
CA LYS A 346 -12.32 10.86 20.98
C LYS A 346 -12.70 9.71 20.06
N SER A 347 -12.43 9.82 18.76
CA SER A 347 -12.69 8.78 17.77
C SER A 347 -11.75 7.56 17.87
N ALA A 348 -10.63 7.68 18.59
CA ALA A 348 -9.66 6.61 18.76
C ALA A 348 -10.01 5.62 19.88
N GLN A 349 -11.03 5.91 20.67
CA GLN A 349 -11.42 5.07 21.80
C GLN A 349 -11.91 3.70 21.31
N LYS A 350 -11.53 2.63 22.04
CA LYS A 350 -11.79 1.23 21.66
C LYS A 350 -13.28 0.94 21.46
N GLU A 351 -14.13 1.58 22.25
CA GLU A 351 -15.58 1.45 22.21
C GLU A 351 -16.21 1.92 20.89
N ASN A 352 -15.52 2.84 20.19
CA ASN A 352 -15.94 3.33 18.88
C ASN A 352 -15.42 2.46 17.72
N LEU A 353 -14.47 1.54 17.98
CA LEU A 353 -13.72 0.76 16.99
C LEU A 353 -13.74 -0.75 17.32
N PRO A 354 -14.92 -1.34 17.69
CA PRO A 354 -14.95 -2.73 18.16
C PRO A 354 -14.55 -3.74 17.07
N VAL A 355 -14.94 -3.51 15.81
CA VAL A 355 -14.63 -4.43 14.72
C VAL A 355 -13.15 -4.35 14.36
N ALA A 356 -12.59 -3.15 14.16
CA ALA A 356 -11.18 -2.96 13.89
C ALA A 356 -10.30 -3.56 14.99
N THR A 357 -10.69 -3.37 16.26
CA THR A 357 -9.97 -3.93 17.41
C THR A 357 -9.94 -5.46 17.34
N LYS A 358 -11.09 -6.10 17.16
CA LYS A 358 -11.18 -7.57 17.06
C LYS A 358 -10.36 -8.10 15.88
N ILE A 359 -10.54 -7.52 14.70
CA ILE A 359 -9.82 -7.93 13.48
C ILE A 359 -8.31 -7.76 13.64
N ALA A 360 -7.84 -6.67 14.23
CA ALA A 360 -6.42 -6.43 14.47
C ALA A 360 -5.78 -7.48 15.40
N GLU A 361 -6.53 -8.02 16.34
CA GLU A 361 -6.08 -9.11 17.23
C GLU A 361 -6.02 -10.47 16.53
N GLN A 362 -6.77 -10.67 15.44
CA GLN A 362 -6.93 -11.94 14.73
C GLN A 362 -6.08 -12.05 13.45
N VAL A 363 -5.75 -10.94 12.80
CA VAL A 363 -5.17 -10.95 11.46
C VAL A 363 -3.68 -11.25 11.43
N ILE A 364 -3.29 -12.10 10.48
CA ILE A 364 -1.91 -12.29 10.04
C ILE A 364 -1.88 -12.48 8.52
N CYS A 365 -1.05 -11.69 7.83
CA CYS A 365 -0.77 -11.89 6.40
C CYS A 365 0.32 -12.94 6.25
N LEU A 366 0.03 -13.98 5.49
CA LEU A 366 0.97 -15.03 5.12
C LEU A 366 1.89 -14.58 3.98
N PRO A 367 3.00 -15.29 3.71
CA PRO A 367 3.84 -15.03 2.53
C PRO A 367 3.01 -14.95 1.25
N MET A 368 3.14 -13.84 0.51
CA MET A 368 2.44 -13.63 -0.75
C MET A 368 3.30 -12.82 -1.73
N HIS A 369 3.90 -13.54 -2.67
CA HIS A 369 4.70 -12.93 -3.74
C HIS A 369 4.85 -13.88 -4.94
N HIS A 370 5.25 -13.34 -6.09
CA HIS A 370 5.38 -14.07 -7.35
C HIS A 370 6.43 -15.20 -7.33
N ALA A 371 7.38 -15.15 -6.41
CA ALA A 371 8.49 -16.12 -6.32
C ALA A 371 8.29 -17.22 -5.24
N LEU A 372 7.06 -17.41 -4.75
CA LEU A 372 6.75 -18.52 -3.84
C LEU A 372 6.79 -19.85 -4.59
N SER A 373 7.64 -20.77 -4.13
CA SER A 373 7.68 -22.14 -4.66
C SER A 373 6.59 -23.01 -4.02
N GLU A 374 6.29 -24.15 -4.64
CA GLU A 374 5.38 -25.13 -4.06
C GLU A 374 5.90 -25.68 -2.73
N GLU A 375 7.21 -25.87 -2.62
CA GLU A 375 7.86 -26.30 -1.38
C GLU A 375 7.69 -25.25 -0.26
N ASP A 376 7.85 -23.96 -0.57
CA ASP A 376 7.61 -22.88 0.39
C ASP A 376 6.15 -22.90 0.88
N MET A 377 5.19 -23.08 -0.02
CA MET A 377 3.78 -23.12 0.32
C MET A 377 3.42 -24.34 1.17
N GLU A 378 3.89 -25.54 0.80
CA GLU A 378 3.67 -26.75 1.59
C GLU A 378 4.26 -26.64 3.00
N ARG A 379 5.37 -25.94 3.14
CA ARG A 379 5.96 -25.66 4.45
C ARG A 379 5.06 -24.74 5.29
N VAL A 380 4.49 -23.69 4.70
CA VAL A 380 3.50 -22.83 5.36
C VAL A 380 2.26 -23.65 5.75
N PHE A 381 1.74 -24.49 4.86
CA PHE A 381 0.55 -25.30 5.11
C PHE A 381 0.74 -26.25 6.28
N ARG A 382 1.88 -26.98 6.34
CA ARG A 382 2.20 -27.90 7.46
C ARG A 382 2.25 -27.20 8.82
N LEU A 383 2.63 -25.93 8.87
CA LEU A 383 2.68 -25.16 10.11
C LEU A 383 1.32 -24.67 10.58
N ILE A 384 0.36 -24.46 9.66
CA ILE A 384 -0.99 -23.98 9.96
C ILE A 384 -1.98 -25.13 10.13
N ARG A 385 -1.91 -26.14 9.27
CA ARG A 385 -2.65 -27.41 9.48
C ARG A 385 -2.05 -28.11 10.69
N LYS A 386 -2.86 -28.45 11.66
CA LYS A 386 -2.41 -29.17 12.86
C LYS A 386 -2.24 -30.67 12.58
#